data_02cc84bdeb0c50a945b0507af1f1f11d
#
_entry.id   02cc84bdeb0c50a945b0507af1f1f11d
#
_cell.length_a   1.000
_cell.length_b   1.000
_cell.length_c   1.000
_cell.angle_alpha   90.00
_cell.angle_beta   90.00
_cell.angle_gamma   90.00
#
_symmetry.space_group_name_H-M   'P 1'
#
loop_
_entity.id
_entity.type
_entity.pdbx_description
1 polymer ?
#
loop_
_entity_poly.entity_id
_entity_poly.type
_entity_poly.pdbx_seq_one_letter_code
_entity_poly.pdbx_strand_id
1 'polypeptide(L)'
;MTGPTTRAGRGRSARRRGADYERELVTWLRGHGVPAAERTATGRAQTRGDLDGLPGVHLEARNRARLDLPGWLDEATAAAGPALPVVVIRRRGCTDRGRDYAVLPLARLVELLTDPAGGGGGEGPAARATPRAARAAAPPLASSLPRAAPP
;
A
#
# COMPACT_ATOMS: atom_id res chain seq x y z
N MET A 1 21.84 -11.31 -30.49
CA MET A 1 20.84 -12.37 -30.62
C MET A 1 20.20 -12.65 -29.26
N THR A 2 19.05 -12.03 -28.99
CA THR A 2 18.26 -12.26 -27.77
C THR A 2 17.31 -13.41 -28.05
N GLY A 3 17.59 -14.59 -27.50
CA GLY A 3 16.75 -15.77 -27.64
C GLY A 3 15.36 -15.58 -26.99
N PRO A 4 14.31 -16.30 -27.45
CA PRO A 4 12.95 -16.16 -26.94
C PRO A 4 12.89 -16.59 -25.48
N THR A 5 12.50 -15.67 -24.58
CA THR A 5 12.30 -15.97 -23.15
C THR A 5 11.17 -16.98 -22.99
N THR A 6 11.46 -18.18 -22.54
CA THR A 6 10.49 -19.26 -22.37
C THR A 6 9.39 -18.87 -21.36
N ARG A 7 8.20 -19.48 -21.46
CA ARG A 7 7.07 -19.27 -20.53
C ARG A 7 7.50 -19.52 -19.06
N ALA A 8 8.35 -20.52 -18.81
CA ALA A 8 8.91 -20.83 -17.51
C ALA A 8 9.86 -19.72 -16.99
N GLY A 9 10.64 -19.10 -17.87
CA GLY A 9 11.52 -17.98 -17.52
C GLY A 9 10.73 -16.72 -17.12
N ARG A 10 9.64 -16.44 -17.82
CA ARG A 10 8.74 -15.32 -17.48
C ARG A 10 8.07 -15.50 -16.12
N GLY A 11 7.66 -16.72 -15.76
CA GLY A 11 7.08 -17.05 -14.47
C GLY A 11 8.07 -16.82 -13.29
N ARG A 12 9.32 -17.28 -13.44
CA ARG A 12 10.38 -17.07 -12.44
C ARG A 12 10.69 -15.59 -12.24
N SER A 13 10.82 -14.83 -13.32
CA SER A 13 11.06 -13.37 -13.25
C SER A 13 9.91 -12.62 -12.59
N ALA A 14 8.66 -13.02 -12.81
CA ALA A 14 7.50 -12.40 -12.17
C ALA A 14 7.47 -12.66 -10.65
N ARG A 15 7.75 -13.90 -10.21
CA ARG A 15 7.85 -14.25 -8.78
C ARG A 15 8.98 -13.49 -8.09
N ARG A 16 10.15 -13.40 -8.73
CA ARG A 16 11.28 -12.64 -8.19
C ARG A 16 10.93 -11.18 -7.99
N ARG A 17 10.34 -10.52 -8.99
CA ARG A 17 9.90 -9.11 -8.89
C ARG A 17 8.86 -8.90 -7.78
N GLY A 18 7.96 -9.86 -7.55
CA GLY A 18 7.03 -9.84 -6.42
C GLY A 18 7.77 -9.84 -5.10
N ALA A 19 8.64 -10.84 -4.89
CA ALA A 19 9.42 -10.98 -3.67
C ALA A 19 10.38 -9.80 -3.41
N ASP A 20 10.95 -9.20 -4.45
CA ASP A 20 11.77 -7.99 -4.32
C ASP A 20 10.92 -6.80 -3.84
N TYR A 21 9.73 -6.64 -4.40
CA TYR A 21 8.81 -5.58 -4.02
C TYR A 21 8.32 -5.71 -2.57
N GLU A 22 7.96 -6.92 -2.13
CA GLU A 22 7.59 -7.19 -0.74
C GLU A 22 8.73 -6.82 0.23
N ARG A 23 9.99 -7.13 -0.11
CA ARG A 23 11.16 -6.73 0.69
C ARG A 23 11.34 -5.21 0.76
N GLU A 24 11.14 -4.51 -0.37
CA GLU A 24 11.20 -3.05 -0.42
C GLU A 24 10.12 -2.44 0.49
N LEU A 25 8.89 -2.97 0.46
CA LEU A 25 7.79 -2.53 1.32
C LEU A 25 8.08 -2.75 2.80
N VAL A 26 8.58 -3.93 3.18
CA VAL A 26 8.98 -4.22 4.56
C VAL A 26 10.03 -3.23 5.07
N THR A 27 11.05 -2.97 4.26
CA THR A 27 12.10 -2.00 4.61
C THR A 27 11.52 -0.61 4.81
N TRP A 28 10.64 -0.19 3.92
CA TRP A 28 9.99 1.12 4.01
C TRP A 28 9.09 1.22 5.24
N LEU A 29 8.23 0.23 5.50
CA LEU A 29 7.33 0.18 6.65
C LEU A 29 8.10 0.24 7.98
N ARG A 30 9.19 -0.53 8.10
CA ARG A 30 10.04 -0.51 9.30
C ARG A 30 10.65 0.86 9.56
N GLY A 31 11.07 1.55 8.52
CA GLY A 31 11.60 2.91 8.60
C GLY A 31 10.53 3.99 8.92
N HIS A 32 9.24 3.64 8.81
CA HIS A 32 8.12 4.57 8.97
C HIS A 32 7.16 4.19 10.11
N GLY A 33 7.68 3.55 11.15
CA GLY A 33 6.93 3.32 12.40
C GLY A 33 6.23 1.98 12.51
N VAL A 34 6.50 1.03 11.60
CA VAL A 34 5.98 -0.35 11.66
C VAL A 34 7.15 -1.34 11.81
N PRO A 35 7.86 -1.35 12.96
CA PRO A 35 9.09 -2.14 13.12
C PRO A 35 8.87 -3.65 13.03
N ALA A 36 7.67 -4.13 13.34
CA ALA A 36 7.30 -5.54 13.28
C ALA A 36 6.97 -6.04 11.86
N ALA A 37 6.90 -5.16 10.85
CA ALA A 37 6.58 -5.56 9.49
C ALA A 37 7.58 -6.61 8.98
N GLU A 38 7.06 -7.71 8.44
CA GLU A 38 7.86 -8.78 7.84
C GLU A 38 7.15 -9.41 6.65
N ARG A 39 7.88 -10.15 5.83
CA ARG A 39 7.27 -10.95 4.78
C ARG A 39 6.61 -12.18 5.37
N THR A 40 5.41 -12.47 4.94
CA THR A 40 4.72 -13.70 5.34
C THR A 40 5.49 -14.92 4.84
N ALA A 41 5.69 -15.90 5.71
CA ALA A 41 6.36 -17.14 5.37
C ALA A 41 5.58 -17.90 4.28
N THR A 42 6.31 -18.55 3.36
CA THR A 42 5.73 -19.35 2.29
C THR A 42 4.74 -20.38 2.87
N GLY A 43 3.52 -20.42 2.32
CA GLY A 43 2.43 -21.30 2.77
C GLY A 43 1.45 -20.64 3.76
N ARG A 44 1.74 -19.45 4.29
CA ARG A 44 0.82 -18.68 5.16
C ARG A 44 0.20 -17.46 4.47
N ALA A 45 0.65 -17.11 3.27
CA ALA A 45 0.20 -15.93 2.54
C ALA A 45 -1.31 -15.91 2.25
N GLN A 46 -1.94 -17.08 2.10
CA GLN A 46 -3.37 -17.19 1.85
C GLN A 46 -4.24 -16.74 3.03
N THR A 47 -3.72 -16.79 4.25
CA THR A 47 -4.46 -16.44 5.47
C THR A 47 -3.99 -15.14 6.12
N ARG A 48 -2.80 -14.64 5.76
CA ARG A 48 -2.18 -13.47 6.40
C ARG A 48 -1.77 -12.36 5.44
N GLY A 49 -2.00 -12.55 4.12
CA GLY A 49 -1.50 -11.65 3.08
C GLY A 49 -0.02 -11.85 2.77
N ASP A 50 0.56 -10.96 2.00
CA ASP A 50 1.97 -11.00 1.60
C ASP A 50 2.91 -10.44 2.68
N LEU A 51 2.41 -9.58 3.59
CA LEU A 51 3.13 -9.01 4.72
C LEU A 51 2.43 -9.30 6.05
N ASP A 52 3.23 -9.62 7.06
CA ASP A 52 2.83 -9.85 8.45
C ASP A 52 3.37 -8.74 9.38
N GLY A 53 3.04 -8.79 10.67
CA GLY A 53 3.47 -7.79 11.65
C GLY A 53 2.71 -6.46 11.59
N LEU A 54 1.52 -6.47 10.96
CA LEU A 54 0.59 -5.35 10.89
C LEU A 54 -0.72 -5.74 11.61
N PRO A 55 -0.84 -5.48 12.92
CA PRO A 55 -2.01 -5.87 13.69
C PRO A 55 -3.31 -5.35 13.08
N GLY A 56 -4.29 -6.24 12.87
CA GLY A 56 -5.58 -5.88 12.31
C GLY A 56 -5.60 -5.54 10.81
N VAL A 57 -4.48 -5.73 10.09
CA VAL A 57 -4.38 -5.46 8.65
C VAL A 57 -3.99 -6.72 7.89
N HIS A 58 -4.72 -7.02 6.82
CA HIS A 58 -4.37 -8.01 5.82
C HIS A 58 -3.84 -7.29 4.59
N LEU A 59 -2.51 -7.36 4.36
CA LEU A 59 -1.86 -6.60 3.30
C LEU A 59 -1.39 -7.50 2.16
N GLU A 60 -1.86 -7.21 0.98
CA GLU A 60 -1.45 -7.82 -0.28
C GLU A 60 -0.60 -6.87 -1.10
N ALA A 61 0.52 -7.33 -1.64
CA ALA A 61 1.46 -6.53 -2.44
C ALA A 61 1.38 -6.88 -3.93
N ARG A 62 1.13 -5.91 -4.78
CA ARG A 62 0.96 -6.12 -6.23
C ARG A 62 1.98 -5.31 -7.04
N ASN A 63 2.86 -6.02 -7.73
CA ASN A 63 3.80 -5.46 -8.70
C ASN A 63 3.52 -6.05 -10.09
N ARG A 64 2.41 -5.65 -10.69
CA ARG A 64 1.91 -6.18 -11.98
C ARG A 64 1.86 -5.10 -13.05
N ALA A 65 2.02 -5.52 -14.31
CA ALA A 65 1.92 -4.65 -15.47
C ALA A 65 0.48 -4.23 -15.75
N ARG A 66 -0.45 -5.17 -15.62
CA ARG A 66 -1.88 -4.99 -15.80
C ARG A 66 -2.53 -4.91 -14.43
N LEU A 67 -3.39 -3.93 -14.26
CA LEU A 67 -4.18 -3.73 -13.06
C LEU A 67 -5.48 -4.54 -13.13
N ASP A 68 -5.79 -5.21 -12.03
CA ASP A 68 -7.06 -5.90 -11.78
C ASP A 68 -7.52 -5.55 -10.37
N LEU A 69 -7.90 -4.29 -10.18
CA LEU A 69 -8.27 -3.76 -8.87
C LEU A 69 -9.46 -4.49 -8.24
N PRO A 70 -10.57 -4.74 -8.98
CA PRO A 70 -11.70 -5.45 -8.40
C PRO A 70 -11.31 -6.85 -7.94
N GLY A 71 -10.67 -7.64 -8.80
CA GLY A 71 -10.28 -9.01 -8.46
C GLY A 71 -9.33 -9.08 -7.28
N TRP A 72 -8.31 -8.24 -7.21
CA TRP A 72 -7.37 -8.22 -6.08
C TRP A 72 -8.01 -7.77 -4.78
N LEU A 73 -8.93 -6.80 -4.83
CA LEU A 73 -9.60 -6.31 -3.64
C LEU A 73 -10.62 -7.32 -3.11
N ASP A 74 -11.32 -8.02 -4.00
CA ASP A 74 -12.24 -9.09 -3.64
C ASP A 74 -11.49 -10.26 -3.00
N GLU A 75 -10.35 -10.69 -3.58
CA GLU A 75 -9.46 -11.71 -3.01
C GLU A 75 -8.96 -11.32 -1.61
N ALA A 76 -8.43 -10.10 -1.48
CA ALA A 76 -7.94 -9.59 -0.20
C ALA A 76 -9.04 -9.51 0.84
N THR A 77 -10.25 -9.06 0.46
CA THR A 77 -11.42 -8.96 1.36
C THR A 77 -11.87 -10.33 1.84
N ALA A 78 -11.94 -11.31 0.95
CA ALA A 78 -12.31 -12.68 1.31
C ALA A 78 -11.28 -13.32 2.25
N ALA A 79 -9.99 -13.05 2.08
CA ALA A 79 -8.91 -13.60 2.89
C ALA A 79 -8.72 -12.88 4.24
N ALA A 80 -9.05 -11.60 4.32
CA ALA A 80 -8.82 -10.76 5.50
C ALA A 80 -9.68 -11.15 6.71
N GLY A 81 -10.88 -11.73 6.49
CA GLY A 81 -11.82 -11.96 7.58
C GLY A 81 -12.16 -10.67 8.34
N PRO A 82 -11.89 -10.59 9.65
CA PRO A 82 -12.14 -9.37 10.44
C PRO A 82 -11.08 -8.28 10.23
N ALA A 83 -9.91 -8.61 9.66
CA ALA A 83 -8.84 -7.64 9.44
C ALA A 83 -9.19 -6.66 8.32
N LEU A 84 -8.53 -5.50 8.32
CA LEU A 84 -8.64 -4.52 7.26
C LEU A 84 -7.95 -5.02 5.97
N PRO A 85 -8.67 -5.29 4.89
CA PRO A 85 -8.05 -5.66 3.62
C PRO A 85 -7.40 -4.44 2.97
N VAL A 86 -6.11 -4.55 2.63
CA VAL A 86 -5.36 -3.51 1.94
C VAL A 86 -4.57 -4.12 0.79
N VAL A 87 -4.74 -3.61 -0.41
CA VAL A 87 -3.92 -3.96 -1.58
C VAL A 87 -2.96 -2.82 -1.86
N VAL A 88 -1.66 -3.07 -1.69
CA VAL A 88 -0.62 -2.09 -2.03
C VAL A 88 -0.10 -2.36 -3.44
N ILE A 89 -0.14 -1.34 -4.28
CA ILE A 89 0.19 -1.43 -5.69
C ILE A 89 1.40 -0.57 -5.99
N ARG A 90 2.44 -1.19 -6.55
CA ARG A 90 3.65 -0.48 -6.95
C ARG A 90 3.37 0.58 -7.99
N ARG A 91 3.71 1.84 -7.68
CA ARG A 91 3.70 2.93 -8.65
C ARG A 91 4.88 2.77 -9.63
N ARG A 92 4.57 2.64 -10.91
CA ARG A 92 5.59 2.51 -11.94
C ARG A 92 6.41 3.80 -12.09
N GLY A 93 7.71 3.63 -12.36
CA GLY A 93 8.63 4.75 -12.51
C GLY A 93 8.93 5.50 -11.21
N CYS A 94 8.51 4.95 -10.04
CA CYS A 94 8.78 5.55 -8.75
C CYS A 94 9.61 4.60 -7.87
N THR A 95 10.68 5.12 -7.26
CA THR A 95 11.51 4.38 -6.30
C THR A 95 11.07 4.61 -4.86
N ASP A 96 10.34 5.69 -4.59
CA ASP A 96 9.79 5.99 -3.27
C ASP A 96 8.53 5.15 -3.01
N ARG A 97 8.61 4.23 -2.03
CA ARG A 97 7.50 3.34 -1.66
C ARG A 97 6.35 4.09 -0.98
N GLY A 98 6.61 5.24 -0.37
CA GLY A 98 5.57 6.11 0.19
C GLY A 98 4.62 6.70 -0.87
N ARG A 99 4.97 6.59 -2.14
CA ARG A 99 4.14 7.02 -3.27
C ARG A 99 3.41 5.88 -3.98
N ASP A 100 3.54 4.65 -3.50
CA ASP A 100 2.75 3.53 -3.96
C ASP A 100 1.27 3.72 -3.56
N TYR A 101 0.38 3.01 -4.21
CA TYR A 101 -1.05 3.15 -3.95
C TYR A 101 -1.49 2.12 -2.92
N ALA A 102 -2.19 2.56 -1.87
CA ALA A 102 -2.92 1.68 -0.96
C ALA A 102 -4.40 1.75 -1.29
N VAL A 103 -5.00 0.61 -1.60
CA VAL A 103 -6.41 0.46 -2.01
C VAL A 103 -7.12 -0.41 -0.99
N LEU A 104 -8.26 0.07 -0.51
CA LEU A 104 -9.14 -0.62 0.43
C LEU A 104 -10.60 -0.32 0.08
N PRO A 105 -11.58 -1.15 0.54
CA PRO A 105 -12.99 -0.86 0.33
C PRO A 105 -13.39 0.47 0.99
N LEU A 106 -14.22 1.27 0.32
CA LEU A 106 -14.66 2.56 0.85
C LEU A 106 -15.33 2.44 2.22
N ALA A 107 -16.12 1.39 2.44
CA ALA A 107 -16.74 1.13 3.73
C ALA A 107 -15.71 1.00 4.85
N ARG A 108 -14.59 0.29 4.60
CA ARG A 108 -13.51 0.12 5.57
C ARG A 108 -12.75 1.42 5.83
N LEU A 109 -12.62 2.29 4.81
CA LEU A 109 -12.07 3.63 5.03
C LEU A 109 -12.99 4.47 5.91
N VAL A 110 -14.30 4.42 5.70
CA VAL A 110 -15.27 5.13 6.55
C VAL A 110 -15.19 4.64 7.99
N GLU A 111 -15.10 3.34 8.23
CA GLU A 111 -14.91 2.79 9.58
C GLU A 111 -13.64 3.36 10.25
N LEU A 112 -12.50 3.39 9.54
CA LEU A 112 -11.26 3.99 10.07
C LEU A 112 -11.38 5.50 10.38
N LEU A 113 -12.19 6.23 9.63
CA LEU A 113 -12.39 7.66 9.84
C LEU A 113 -13.36 7.96 10.99
N THR A 114 -14.31 7.07 11.24
CA THR A 114 -15.34 7.23 12.28
C THR A 114 -14.99 6.57 13.60
N ASP A 115 -14.14 5.55 13.59
CA ASP A 115 -13.63 4.86 14.77
C ASP A 115 -12.09 4.76 14.75
N PRO A 116 -11.38 5.87 15.01
CA PRO A 116 -9.92 5.89 15.02
C PRO A 116 -9.30 5.02 16.13
N ALA A 117 -10.09 4.55 17.10
CA ALA A 117 -9.64 3.66 18.18
C ALA A 117 -9.76 2.15 17.80
N GLY A 118 -10.49 1.80 16.74
CA GLY A 118 -10.73 0.42 16.29
C GLY A 118 -9.58 -0.24 15.52
N GLY A 119 -8.52 0.48 15.22
CA GLY A 119 -7.37 0.01 14.44
C GLY A 119 -6.23 -0.57 15.27
N GLY A 120 -6.48 -1.38 16.31
CA GLY A 120 -5.36 -2.02 17.01
C GLY A 120 -5.68 -2.41 18.45
N GLY A 121 -6.24 -3.58 18.63
CA GLY A 121 -6.20 -4.27 19.93
C GLY A 121 -4.76 -4.66 20.28
N GLY A 122 -4.07 -3.82 21.04
CA GLY A 122 -2.74 -4.06 21.57
C GLY A 122 -2.36 -2.92 22.48
N GLU A 123 -2.64 -3.04 23.80
CA GLU A 123 -2.13 -2.13 24.79
C GLU A 123 -0.60 -2.13 24.77
N GLY A 124 -0.03 -1.01 24.43
CA GLY A 124 1.38 -0.70 24.61
C GLY A 124 1.50 0.72 25.18
N PRO A 125 2.47 1.00 26.09
CA PRO A 125 2.45 2.16 26.99
C PRO A 125 2.57 3.49 26.27
N ALA A 126 1.80 4.44 26.78
CA ALA A 126 1.71 5.82 26.37
C ALA A 126 3.08 6.51 26.19
N ALA A 127 3.37 6.93 24.97
CA ALA A 127 4.26 8.05 24.71
C ALA A 127 3.43 9.19 24.12
N ARG A 128 3.10 10.16 24.96
CA ARG A 128 2.54 11.44 24.55
C ARG A 128 3.54 12.16 23.66
N ALA A 129 3.26 12.18 22.38
CA ALA A 129 3.86 13.14 21.47
C ALA A 129 2.77 14.17 21.10
N THR A 130 2.92 15.38 21.62
CA THR A 130 2.15 16.56 21.25
C THR A 130 2.26 16.81 19.74
N PRO A 131 1.15 17.06 19.03
CA PRO A 131 1.23 17.48 17.64
C PRO A 131 1.69 18.94 17.60
N ARG A 132 2.95 19.14 17.25
CA ARG A 132 3.44 20.46 16.88
C ARG A 132 2.92 20.79 15.49
N ALA A 133 1.98 21.71 15.42
CA ALA A 133 1.44 22.29 14.21
C ALA A 133 2.57 22.84 13.32
N ALA A 134 2.75 22.23 12.15
CA ALA A 134 3.42 22.86 11.02
C ALA A 134 2.36 23.12 9.94
N ARG A 135 1.68 24.25 10.10
CA ARG A 135 0.82 24.83 9.08
C ARG A 135 1.74 25.49 8.05
N ALA A 136 2.15 24.75 7.03
CA ALA A 136 2.75 25.32 5.83
C ALA A 136 1.60 25.73 4.90
N ALA A 137 1.45 27.06 4.72
CA ALA A 137 0.50 27.67 3.85
C ALA A 137 0.76 27.26 2.38
N ALA A 138 -0.26 26.76 1.69
CA ALA A 138 -0.23 26.64 0.25
C ALA A 138 -0.26 28.04 -0.38
N PRO A 139 0.55 28.30 -1.42
CA PRO A 139 0.46 29.57 -2.14
C PRO A 139 -0.85 29.64 -2.93
N PRO A 140 -1.45 30.84 -3.10
CA PRO A 140 -2.67 31.02 -3.86
C PRO A 140 -2.41 30.76 -5.35
N LEU A 141 -3.32 30.04 -5.98
CA LEU A 141 -3.36 29.85 -7.42
C LEU A 141 -3.63 31.21 -8.07
N ALA A 142 -2.62 31.77 -8.74
CA ALA A 142 -2.77 32.95 -9.56
C ALA A 142 -3.63 32.63 -10.77
N SER A 143 -4.85 33.17 -10.77
CA SER A 143 -5.79 33.18 -11.88
C SER A 143 -5.34 34.24 -12.89
N SER A 144 -4.66 33.86 -13.98
CA SER A 144 -4.44 34.73 -15.14
C SER A 144 -4.88 34.01 -16.41
N LEU A 145 -6.15 34.18 -16.72
CA LEU A 145 -6.66 33.94 -18.06
C LEU A 145 -6.39 35.20 -18.93
N PRO A 146 -5.79 35.08 -20.10
CA PRO A 146 -5.71 36.21 -21.02
C PRO A 146 -7.09 36.50 -21.63
N ARG A 147 -7.50 37.75 -21.48
CA ARG A 147 -8.74 38.31 -22.07
C ARG A 147 -8.56 38.45 -23.59
N ALA A 148 -9.37 37.75 -24.36
CA ALA A 148 -9.45 37.90 -25.79
C ALA A 148 -9.95 39.31 -26.14
N ALA A 149 -9.30 40.00 -27.11
CA ALA A 149 -9.73 41.24 -27.70
C ALA A 149 -10.83 40.95 -28.77
N PRO A 150 -11.86 41.78 -28.87
CA PRO A 150 -12.83 41.69 -29.95
C PRO A 150 -12.34 42.43 -31.21
N PRO A 151 -13.00 42.17 -32.37
CA PRO A 151 -12.60 42.59 -33.71
C PRO A 151 -12.60 44.09 -33.95
#